data_28f19af73d4229634e88e772dfe563c5
#
_entry.id   28f19af73d4229634e88e772dfe563c5
#
_cell.length_a   1.000
_cell.length_b   1.000
_cell.length_c   1.000
_cell.angle_alpha   90.00
_cell.angle_beta   90.00
_cell.angle_gamma   90.00
#
_symmetry.space_group_name_H-M   'P 1'
#
loop_
_entity.id
_entity.type
_entity.pdbx_description
1 polymer ?
#
loop_
_entity_poly.entity_id
_entity_poly.type
_entity_poly.pdbx_seq_one_letter_code
_entity_poly.pdbx_strand_id
1 'polypeptide(L)'
;MTVIVTGATSFIGRAVVKALLEEGCRVVAVSRPASAGAGKLQELFEDLKKQAGAEKKVFGSLELCFCELGEIEKLEKIYKKEELQAKAWLHLGWDGAGSDKRKDVKLQEKNIGYALQSLHTAAALGCKRFLFSGSQAEYGICNEWMKEEQECHPVSEY
;
A
#
# COMPACT_ATOMS: atom_id res chain seq x y z
N MET A 1 -3.53 -14.46 -8.44
CA MET A 1 -3.49 -14.19 -6.99
C MET A 1 -4.09 -12.81 -6.74
N THR A 2 -4.88 -12.62 -5.66
CA THR A 2 -5.41 -11.29 -5.32
C THR A 2 -4.57 -10.65 -4.22
N VAL A 3 -4.19 -9.39 -4.41
CA VAL A 3 -3.37 -8.59 -3.49
C VAL A 3 -4.06 -7.25 -3.22
N ILE A 4 -4.17 -6.86 -1.95
CA ILE A 4 -4.67 -5.54 -1.54
C ILE A 4 -3.45 -4.64 -1.29
N VAL A 5 -3.46 -3.42 -1.81
CA VAL A 5 -2.37 -2.45 -1.65
C VAL A 5 -2.93 -1.13 -1.16
N THR A 6 -2.62 -0.72 0.08
CA THR A 6 -2.90 0.63 0.56
C THR A 6 -1.77 1.58 0.16
N GLY A 7 -2.07 2.86 -0.01
CA GLY A 7 -1.09 3.81 -0.55
C GLY A 7 -0.70 3.55 -2.01
N ALA A 8 -1.54 2.82 -2.75
CA ALA A 8 -1.32 2.38 -4.12
C ALA A 8 -1.02 3.51 -5.12
N THR A 9 -1.48 4.73 -4.84
CA THR A 9 -1.29 5.91 -5.70
C THR A 9 0.00 6.69 -5.42
N SER A 10 0.77 6.31 -4.39
CA SER A 10 2.07 6.89 -4.07
C SER A 10 3.12 6.53 -5.13
N PHE A 11 4.31 7.13 -5.05
CA PHE A 11 5.42 6.80 -5.95
C PHE A 11 5.78 5.31 -5.88
N ILE A 12 6.02 4.78 -4.68
CA ILE A 12 6.34 3.36 -4.47
C ILE A 12 5.10 2.50 -4.77
N GLY A 13 3.91 2.93 -4.33
CA GLY A 13 2.67 2.19 -4.55
C GLY A 13 2.40 1.90 -6.03
N ARG A 14 2.56 2.89 -6.91
CA ARG A 14 2.39 2.68 -8.35
C ARG A 14 3.39 1.69 -8.94
N ALA A 15 4.64 1.74 -8.49
CA ALA A 15 5.66 0.79 -8.94
C ALA A 15 5.33 -0.66 -8.50
N VAL A 16 4.87 -0.82 -7.26
CA VAL A 16 4.42 -2.12 -6.72
C VAL A 16 3.19 -2.63 -7.47
N VAL A 17 2.18 -1.77 -7.68
CA VAL A 17 0.98 -2.16 -8.44
C VAL A 17 1.34 -2.59 -9.86
N LYS A 18 2.23 -1.84 -10.54
CA LYS A 18 2.75 -2.21 -11.87
C LYS A 18 3.34 -3.62 -11.86
N ALA A 19 4.28 -3.90 -10.96
CA ALA A 19 4.94 -5.20 -10.87
C ALA A 19 3.93 -6.34 -10.62
N LEU A 20 2.96 -6.14 -9.72
CA LEU A 20 1.91 -7.12 -9.46
C LEU A 20 1.01 -7.40 -10.66
N LEU A 21 0.67 -6.37 -11.44
CA LEU A 21 -0.12 -6.51 -12.67
C LEU A 21 0.65 -7.27 -13.75
N GLU A 22 1.94 -6.99 -13.92
CA GLU A 22 2.83 -7.70 -14.85
C GLU A 22 2.98 -9.19 -14.50
N GLU A 23 2.89 -9.52 -13.20
CA GLU A 23 2.85 -10.92 -12.69
C GLU A 23 1.44 -11.55 -12.73
N GLY A 24 0.47 -10.92 -13.39
CA GLY A 24 -0.87 -11.44 -13.56
C GLY A 24 -1.74 -11.41 -12.30
N CYS A 25 -1.41 -10.62 -11.30
CA CYS A 25 -2.20 -10.50 -10.08
C CYS A 25 -3.46 -9.64 -10.27
N ARG A 26 -4.55 -9.99 -9.59
CA ARG A 26 -5.65 -9.06 -9.33
C ARG A 26 -5.21 -8.12 -8.20
N VAL A 27 -5.18 -6.83 -8.45
CA VAL A 27 -4.78 -5.82 -7.47
C VAL A 27 -5.99 -4.97 -7.06
N VAL A 28 -6.30 -4.98 -5.76
CA VAL A 28 -7.21 -4.02 -5.14
C VAL A 28 -6.37 -2.84 -4.63
N ALA A 29 -6.38 -1.75 -5.37
CA ALA A 29 -5.59 -0.56 -5.09
C ALA A 29 -6.39 0.42 -4.22
N VAL A 30 -6.08 0.45 -2.93
CA VAL A 30 -6.76 1.32 -1.96
C VAL A 30 -6.11 2.70 -1.96
N SER A 31 -6.93 3.71 -2.14
CA SER A 31 -6.55 5.11 -2.26
C SER A 31 -7.56 6.02 -1.57
N ARG A 32 -7.12 7.17 -1.11
CA ARG A 32 -8.02 8.21 -0.63
C ARG A 32 -8.96 8.71 -1.74
N PRO A 33 -10.22 9.05 -1.43
CA PRO A 33 -11.19 9.52 -2.44
C PRO A 33 -10.69 10.70 -3.30
N ALA A 34 -9.96 11.64 -2.70
CA ALA A 34 -9.43 12.84 -3.37
C ALA A 34 -7.99 12.68 -3.88
N SER A 35 -7.49 11.45 -4.07
CA SER A 35 -6.11 11.24 -4.51
C SER A 35 -5.92 11.61 -5.98
N ALA A 36 -5.12 12.65 -6.24
CA ALA A 36 -4.71 13.01 -7.60
C ALA A 36 -3.89 11.90 -8.31
N GLY A 37 -3.39 10.93 -7.55
CA GLY A 37 -2.64 9.79 -8.11
C GLY A 37 -3.54 8.68 -8.66
N ALA A 38 -4.85 8.70 -8.37
CA ALA A 38 -5.77 7.66 -8.85
C ALA A 38 -5.90 7.65 -10.38
N GLY A 39 -6.06 8.84 -11.00
CA GLY A 39 -6.07 8.98 -12.45
C GLY A 39 -4.77 8.48 -13.10
N LYS A 40 -3.61 8.86 -12.53
CA LYS A 40 -2.30 8.39 -13.00
C LYS A 40 -2.13 6.87 -12.89
N LEU A 41 -2.69 6.26 -11.86
CA LEU A 41 -2.65 4.81 -11.70
C LEU A 41 -3.54 4.11 -12.74
N GLN A 42 -4.70 4.69 -13.05
CA GLN A 42 -5.59 4.17 -14.09
C GLN A 42 -4.96 4.30 -15.48
N GLU A 43 -4.37 5.44 -15.81
CA GLU A 43 -3.63 5.64 -17.06
C GLU A 43 -2.49 4.61 -17.21
N LEU A 44 -1.69 4.43 -16.17
CA LEU A 44 -0.64 3.42 -16.14
C LEU A 44 -1.19 2.01 -16.42
N PHE A 45 -2.31 1.65 -15.79
CA PHE A 45 -2.96 0.35 -16.01
C PHE A 45 -3.38 0.14 -17.46
N GLU A 46 -4.03 1.15 -18.08
CA GLU A 46 -4.47 1.03 -19.47
C GLU A 46 -3.29 0.91 -20.46
N ASP A 47 -2.21 1.64 -20.22
CA ASP A 47 -1.01 1.56 -21.04
C ASP A 47 -0.33 0.19 -20.92
N LEU A 48 -0.15 -0.33 -19.72
CA LEU A 48 0.41 -1.65 -19.50
C LEU A 48 -0.46 -2.76 -20.10
N LYS A 49 -1.77 -2.64 -19.96
CA LYS A 49 -2.73 -3.60 -20.54
C LYS A 49 -2.63 -3.66 -22.07
N LYS A 50 -2.50 -2.51 -22.73
CA LYS A 50 -2.27 -2.44 -24.20
C LYS A 50 -0.97 -3.13 -24.58
N GLN A 51 0.12 -2.85 -23.85
CA GLN A 51 1.43 -3.46 -24.10
C GLN A 51 1.38 -4.99 -23.93
N ALA A 52 0.81 -5.47 -22.81
CA ALA A 52 0.66 -6.90 -22.55
C ALA A 52 -0.18 -7.60 -23.62
N GLY A 53 -1.26 -6.95 -24.09
CA GLY A 53 -2.10 -7.47 -25.18
C GLY A 53 -1.33 -7.59 -26.50
N ALA A 54 -0.51 -6.61 -26.86
CA ALA A 54 0.33 -6.66 -28.05
C ALA A 54 1.39 -7.78 -27.98
N GLU A 55 1.95 -8.02 -26.79
CA GLU A 55 2.95 -9.06 -26.53
C GLU A 55 2.35 -10.45 -26.19
N LYS A 56 1.02 -10.56 -26.12
CA LYS A 56 0.29 -11.75 -25.74
C LYS A 56 0.73 -12.31 -24.36
N LYS A 57 1.09 -11.44 -23.44
CA LYS A 57 1.48 -11.79 -22.07
C LYS A 57 0.28 -11.89 -21.15
N VAL A 58 0.40 -12.73 -20.12
CA VAL A 58 -0.54 -12.73 -19.00
C VAL A 58 -0.43 -11.40 -18.29
N PHE A 59 -1.57 -10.78 -18.00
CA PHE A 59 -1.63 -9.50 -17.31
C PHE A 59 -2.77 -9.51 -16.28
N GLY A 60 -2.54 -8.86 -15.16
CA GLY A 60 -3.47 -8.82 -14.05
C GLY A 60 -4.67 -7.89 -14.27
N SER A 61 -5.45 -7.71 -13.23
CA SER A 61 -6.58 -6.79 -13.19
C SER A 61 -6.42 -5.77 -12.07
N LEU A 62 -6.86 -4.55 -12.30
CA LEU A 62 -6.86 -3.45 -11.35
C LEU A 62 -8.28 -3.11 -10.93
N GLU A 63 -8.47 -2.99 -9.62
CA GLU A 63 -9.67 -2.45 -9.00
C GLU A 63 -9.26 -1.28 -8.11
N LEU A 64 -9.81 -0.08 -8.39
CA LEU A 64 -9.62 1.08 -7.53
C LEU A 64 -10.67 1.07 -6.41
N CYS A 65 -10.21 1.02 -5.17
CA CYS A 65 -11.04 1.13 -3.98
C CYS A 65 -10.75 2.45 -3.26
N PHE A 66 -11.76 3.29 -3.14
CA PHE A 66 -11.62 4.58 -2.46
C PHE A 66 -11.99 4.45 -0.99
N CYS A 67 -10.97 4.55 -0.12
CA CYS A 67 -11.12 4.44 1.32
C CYS A 67 -10.03 5.22 2.04
N GLU A 68 -10.40 5.97 3.08
CA GLU A 68 -9.44 6.59 3.99
C GLU A 68 -8.79 5.53 4.89
N LEU A 69 -7.54 5.74 5.31
CA LEU A 69 -6.85 4.79 6.20
C LEU A 69 -7.57 4.62 7.55
N GLY A 70 -8.18 5.71 8.06
CA GLY A 70 -8.97 5.67 9.29
C GLY A 70 -10.32 4.97 9.17
N GLU A 71 -10.67 4.46 8.01
CA GLU A 71 -11.92 3.77 7.73
C GLU A 71 -11.71 2.40 7.07
N ILE A 72 -10.48 1.89 7.14
CA ILE A 72 -10.03 0.71 6.39
C ILE A 72 -10.84 -0.55 6.71
N GLU A 73 -11.44 -0.64 7.89
CA GLU A 73 -12.33 -1.73 8.29
C GLU A 73 -13.58 -1.85 7.41
N LYS A 74 -13.97 -0.78 6.72
CA LYS A 74 -15.08 -0.82 5.76
C LYS A 74 -14.83 -1.82 4.64
N LEU A 75 -13.57 -2.08 4.30
CA LEU A 75 -13.19 -3.06 3.29
C LEU A 75 -13.59 -4.47 3.69
N GLU A 76 -13.59 -4.79 4.99
CA GLU A 76 -14.04 -6.10 5.47
C GLU A 76 -15.49 -6.36 5.08
N LYS A 77 -16.38 -5.37 5.28
CA LYS A 77 -17.80 -5.49 4.94
C LYS A 77 -18.03 -5.61 3.43
N ILE A 78 -17.27 -4.84 2.63
CA ILE A 78 -17.38 -4.84 1.17
C ILE A 78 -16.92 -6.19 0.64
N TYR A 79 -15.72 -6.60 0.97
CA TYR A 79 -15.06 -7.75 0.34
C TYR A 79 -15.45 -9.10 0.95
N LYS A 80 -15.94 -9.17 2.19
CA LYS A 80 -16.59 -10.39 2.71
C LYS A 80 -17.88 -10.71 1.95
N LYS A 81 -18.68 -9.68 1.62
CA LYS A 81 -19.89 -9.86 0.84
C LYS A 81 -19.60 -10.33 -0.58
N GLU A 82 -18.48 -9.90 -1.16
CA GLU A 82 -18.02 -10.28 -2.49
C GLU A 82 -17.19 -11.57 -2.49
N GLU A 83 -17.02 -12.22 -1.33
CA GLU A 83 -16.20 -13.43 -1.15
C GLU A 83 -14.77 -13.27 -1.70
N LEU A 84 -14.19 -12.06 -1.57
CA LEU A 84 -12.85 -11.77 -2.04
C LEU A 84 -11.82 -12.67 -1.33
N GLN A 85 -11.10 -13.45 -2.12
CA GLN A 85 -10.01 -14.30 -1.63
C GLN A 85 -8.67 -13.58 -1.77
N ALA A 86 -8.40 -12.59 -0.92
CA ALA A 86 -7.10 -11.93 -0.90
C ALA A 86 -6.04 -12.84 -0.27
N LYS A 87 -4.86 -12.92 -0.89
CA LYS A 87 -3.75 -13.73 -0.39
C LYS A 87 -2.72 -12.92 0.38
N ALA A 88 -2.56 -11.64 0.01
CA ALA A 88 -1.62 -10.75 0.65
C ALA A 88 -2.18 -9.32 0.75
N TRP A 89 -1.69 -8.59 1.73
CA TRP A 89 -1.92 -7.17 1.93
C TRP A 89 -0.57 -6.45 2.03
N LEU A 90 -0.38 -5.42 1.20
CA LEU A 90 0.78 -4.53 1.26
C LEU A 90 0.33 -3.18 1.81
N HIS A 91 0.80 -2.84 2.98
CA HIS A 91 0.48 -1.57 3.65
C HIS A 91 1.58 -0.54 3.38
N LEU A 92 1.35 0.31 2.38
CA LEU A 92 2.24 1.40 1.98
C LEU A 92 1.63 2.78 2.27
N GLY A 93 0.42 2.81 2.83
CA GLY A 93 -0.29 4.02 3.18
C GLY A 93 0.21 4.57 4.52
N TRP A 94 0.62 5.84 4.54
CA TRP A 94 1.05 6.55 5.73
C TRP A 94 0.76 8.04 5.57
N ASP A 95 0.01 8.63 6.48
CA ASP A 95 -0.28 10.05 6.45
C ASP A 95 0.86 10.86 7.03
N GLY A 96 1.17 12.01 6.39
CA GLY A 96 2.21 12.89 6.89
C GLY A 96 3.64 12.38 6.65
N ALA A 97 3.86 11.56 5.62
CA ALA A 97 5.21 11.14 5.21
C ALA A 97 6.08 12.29 4.69
N GLY A 98 5.47 13.44 4.35
CA GLY A 98 6.20 14.66 4.00
C GLY A 98 6.97 15.26 5.18
N SER A 99 8.09 15.94 4.89
CA SER A 99 9.04 16.45 5.89
C SER A 99 8.42 17.37 6.94
N ASP A 100 7.39 18.11 6.58
CA ASP A 100 6.67 19.07 7.43
C ASP A 100 5.81 18.41 8.51
N LYS A 101 5.37 17.16 8.30
CA LYS A 101 4.47 16.44 9.21
C LYS A 101 5.12 15.27 9.94
N ARG A 102 6.37 14.96 9.68
CA ARG A 102 7.09 13.85 10.33
C ARG A 102 7.22 14.00 11.84
N LYS A 103 7.18 15.24 12.34
CA LYS A 103 7.26 15.60 13.78
C LYS A 103 5.89 15.83 14.42
N ASP A 104 4.80 15.61 13.72
CA ASP A 104 3.45 15.68 14.28
C ASP A 104 3.14 14.37 15.01
N VAL A 105 3.46 14.32 16.30
CA VAL A 105 3.27 13.15 17.17
C VAL A 105 1.86 12.58 17.06
N LYS A 106 0.83 13.43 17.13
CA LYS A 106 -0.57 12.98 17.08
C LYS A 106 -0.94 12.34 15.75
N LEU A 107 -0.37 12.84 14.66
CA LEU A 107 -0.57 12.26 13.33
C LEU A 107 0.16 10.92 13.21
N GLN A 108 1.40 10.84 13.71
CA GLN A 108 2.17 9.60 13.66
C GLN A 108 1.54 8.51 14.54
N GLU A 109 1.05 8.83 15.73
CA GLU A 109 0.28 7.90 16.58
C GLU A 109 -0.97 7.35 15.88
N LYS A 110 -1.70 8.20 15.14
CA LYS A 110 -2.86 7.74 14.36
C LYS A 110 -2.45 6.72 13.29
N ASN A 111 -1.32 6.92 12.64
CA ASN A 111 -0.83 5.99 11.62
C ASN A 111 -0.56 4.59 12.19
N ILE A 112 -0.07 4.49 13.41
CA ILE A 112 0.09 3.20 14.12
C ILE A 112 -1.28 2.51 14.23
N GLY A 113 -2.30 3.25 14.65
CA GLY A 113 -3.67 2.75 14.71
C GLY A 113 -4.19 2.27 13.34
N TYR A 114 -3.92 3.02 12.27
CA TYR A 114 -4.32 2.66 10.91
C TYR A 114 -3.61 1.41 10.39
N ALA A 115 -2.32 1.25 10.71
CA ALA A 115 -1.56 0.07 10.35
C ALA A 115 -2.09 -1.19 11.06
N LEU A 116 -2.36 -1.11 12.38
CA LEU A 116 -2.96 -2.19 13.15
C LEU A 116 -4.36 -2.55 12.65
N GLN A 117 -5.19 -1.56 12.34
CA GLN A 117 -6.52 -1.79 11.79
C GLN A 117 -6.45 -2.44 10.40
N SER A 118 -5.48 -2.03 9.57
CA SER A 118 -5.22 -2.68 8.27
C SER A 118 -4.81 -4.14 8.44
N LEU A 119 -3.97 -4.46 9.43
CA LEU A 119 -3.57 -5.83 9.75
C LEU A 119 -4.79 -6.68 10.18
N HIS A 120 -5.64 -6.16 11.06
CA HIS A 120 -6.87 -6.85 11.49
C HIS A 120 -7.83 -7.08 10.31
N THR A 121 -8.02 -6.07 9.46
CA THR A 121 -8.87 -6.18 8.27
C THR A 121 -8.30 -7.21 7.29
N ALA A 122 -6.99 -7.21 7.08
CA ALA A 122 -6.32 -8.22 6.23
C ALA A 122 -6.54 -9.64 6.76
N ALA A 123 -6.39 -9.84 8.06
CA ALA A 123 -6.64 -11.13 8.71
C ALA A 123 -8.12 -11.56 8.54
N ALA A 124 -9.07 -10.65 8.74
CA ALA A 124 -10.50 -10.90 8.58
C ALA A 124 -10.90 -11.25 7.14
N LEU A 125 -10.16 -10.75 6.14
CA LEU A 125 -10.30 -11.08 4.72
C LEU A 125 -9.51 -12.35 4.31
N GLY A 126 -8.87 -13.01 5.26
CA GLY A 126 -8.16 -14.28 5.02
C GLY A 126 -6.79 -14.13 4.37
N CYS A 127 -6.20 -12.93 4.36
CA CYS A 127 -4.84 -12.71 3.88
C CYS A 127 -3.85 -13.57 4.70
N LYS A 128 -2.94 -14.23 3.99
CA LYS A 128 -1.90 -15.07 4.60
C LYS A 128 -0.58 -14.33 4.82
N ARG A 129 -0.45 -13.16 4.20
CA ARG A 129 0.74 -12.31 4.30
C ARG A 129 0.31 -10.86 4.45
N PHE A 130 0.92 -10.18 5.41
CA PHE A 130 0.82 -8.75 5.60
C PHE A 130 2.23 -8.18 5.53
N LEU A 131 2.47 -7.27 4.59
CA LEU A 131 3.73 -6.56 4.45
C LEU A 131 3.49 -5.09 4.79
N PHE A 132 4.32 -4.59 5.67
CA PHE A 132 4.33 -3.18 6.06
C PHE A 132 5.62 -2.54 5.57
N SER A 133 5.55 -1.37 4.95
CA SER A 133 6.76 -0.62 4.60
C SER A 133 7.22 0.20 5.80
N GLY A 134 8.38 -0.12 6.35
CA GLY A 134 9.06 0.72 7.32
C GLY A 134 9.70 1.96 6.68
N SER A 135 10.45 2.69 7.47
CA SER A 135 11.18 3.88 7.03
C SER A 135 12.66 3.75 7.38
N GLN A 136 13.55 4.15 6.48
CA GLN A 136 14.97 4.28 6.82
C GLN A 136 15.22 5.26 7.99
N ALA A 137 14.26 6.14 8.30
CA ALA A 137 14.35 7.06 9.43
C ALA A 137 14.45 6.35 10.78
N GLU A 138 14.06 5.07 10.86
CA GLU A 138 14.21 4.24 12.07
C GLU A 138 15.67 4.05 12.49
N TYR A 139 16.61 4.06 11.54
CA TYR A 139 18.03 3.95 11.82
C TYR A 139 18.67 5.26 12.29
N GLY A 140 17.96 6.38 12.14
CA GLY A 140 18.44 7.70 12.55
C GLY A 140 19.50 8.28 11.60
N ILE A 141 20.45 9.04 12.17
CA ILE A 141 21.55 9.66 11.40
C ILE A 141 22.70 8.67 11.30
N CYS A 142 22.94 8.15 10.11
CA CYS A 142 24.04 7.26 9.81
C CYS A 142 25.04 7.91 8.88
N ASN A 143 26.35 7.78 9.20
CA ASN A 143 27.46 8.22 8.35
C ASN A 143 28.01 7.06 7.47
N GLU A 144 27.51 5.85 7.67
CA GLU A 144 27.92 4.62 6.98
C GLU A 144 26.74 3.99 6.24
N TRP A 145 26.99 2.95 5.45
CA TRP A 145 25.95 2.15 4.82
C TRP A 145 25.09 1.47 5.88
N MET A 146 23.77 1.70 5.83
CA MET A 146 22.81 1.05 6.72
C MET A 146 22.74 -0.44 6.44
N LYS A 147 22.64 -1.25 7.50
CA LYS A 147 22.47 -2.70 7.45
C LYS A 147 21.19 -3.07 8.21
N GLU A 148 20.55 -4.16 7.81
CA GLU A 148 19.30 -4.61 8.43
C GLU A 148 19.44 -4.96 9.91
N GLU A 149 20.62 -5.44 10.32
CA GLU A 149 20.92 -5.80 11.71
C GLU A 149 21.36 -4.61 12.59
N GLN A 150 21.46 -3.43 11.98
CA GLN A 150 21.89 -2.23 12.71
C GLN A 150 20.83 -1.83 13.73
N GLU A 151 21.26 -1.37 14.90
CA GLU A 151 20.39 -0.84 15.93
C GLU A 151 19.66 0.44 15.45
N CYS A 152 18.36 0.52 15.74
CA CYS A 152 17.54 1.65 15.36
C CYS A 152 17.70 2.80 16.36
N HIS A 153 17.99 4.01 15.84
CA HIS A 153 18.14 5.23 16.63
C HIS A 153 17.30 6.37 16.02
N PRO A 154 15.95 6.23 16.00
CA PRO A 154 15.10 7.22 15.33
C PRO A 154 15.23 8.60 15.98
N VAL A 155 15.21 9.64 15.14
CA VAL A 155 15.28 11.06 15.54
C VAL A 155 13.97 11.80 15.33
N SER A 156 12.93 11.08 14.93
CA SER A 156 11.56 11.60 14.76
C SER A 156 10.55 10.49 15.02
N GLU A 157 9.30 10.87 15.20
CA GLU A 157 8.17 9.96 15.41
C GLU A 157 7.71 9.24 14.13
N TYR A 158 8.20 9.66 13.00
CA TYR A 158 7.92 9.07 11.68
C TYR A 158 8.63 7.76 11.48
#